data_8cbcccb598803506d947b557d03ff220
#
_entry.id   8cbcccb598803506d947b557d03ff220
#
_cell.length_a   1.000
_cell.length_b   1.000
_cell.length_c   1.000
_cell.angle_alpha   90.00
_cell.angle_beta   90.00
_cell.angle_gamma   90.00
#
_symmetry.space_group_name_H-M   'P 1'
#
loop_
_entity.id
_entity.type
_entity.pdbx_description
1 polymer ?
#
loop_
_entity_poly.entity_id
_entity_poly.type
_entity_poly.pdbx_seq_one_letter_code
_entity_poly.pdbx_strand_id
1 'polypeptide(L)'
;HSLAQRITFPEHAISVLMLVLIIGIDAITTIPMARLRQQGRPWKFAAINILSVVVNVGLSLFFILYCMKRYNMGQSNALIEAVYDPGFGVGYVFAINLAATAVKLLVLLPSWPSPANVNKALMRSLAAFGAPLMLAGLAGMVNETADRVILKYLLPEGLADAQIGIYGACYKLAVLITLFIQAFRMGAEPFFFSHAKEKNSRETFARIMNVFVAVCMSAFLCVMLFLDLFKWFIPNEAFHE
;
A
#
# COMPACT_ATOMS: atom_id res chain seq x y z
N HIS A 1 31.03 7.11 11.33
CA HIS A 1 30.40 8.43 11.20
C HIS A 1 28.95 8.23 10.91
N SER A 2 28.11 8.67 11.82
CA SER A 2 26.80 8.18 12.21
C SER A 2 25.69 8.47 11.21
N LEU A 3 24.77 7.52 11.11
CA LEU A 3 23.44 7.64 10.49
C LEU A 3 22.69 8.94 10.88
N ALA A 4 22.99 9.48 12.07
CA ALA A 4 22.41 10.75 12.56
C ALA A 4 22.81 11.98 11.73
N GLN A 5 23.98 11.99 11.07
CA GLN A 5 24.41 13.13 10.23
C GLN A 5 23.75 13.15 8.85
N ARG A 6 23.16 12.06 8.38
CA ARG A 6 22.41 12.03 7.10
C ARG A 6 20.95 12.48 7.24
N ILE A 7 20.47 12.64 8.48
CA ILE A 7 19.06 13.04 8.75
C ILE A 7 18.95 14.57 8.95
N THR A 8 20.05 15.30 9.01
CA THR A 8 20.08 16.74 9.36
C THR A 8 20.08 17.67 8.13
N PHE A 9 19.41 17.30 7.06
CA PHE A 9 19.12 18.27 5.99
C PHE A 9 17.73 18.87 6.24
N PRO A 10 17.59 20.22 6.38
CA PRO A 10 16.31 20.87 6.65
C PRO A 10 15.24 20.54 5.58
N GLU A 11 15.64 20.28 4.35
CA GLU A 11 14.74 19.87 3.26
C GLU A 11 14.11 18.48 3.49
N HIS A 12 14.77 17.59 4.25
CA HIS A 12 14.25 16.27 4.55
C HIS A 12 13.39 16.25 5.81
N ALA A 13 13.51 17.23 6.68
CA ALA A 13 12.73 17.29 7.94
C ALA A 13 11.23 17.45 7.66
N ILE A 14 10.85 18.25 6.66
CA ILE A 14 9.45 18.45 6.26
C ILE A 14 8.88 17.15 5.69
N SER A 15 9.63 16.45 4.85
CA SER A 15 9.20 15.18 4.26
C SER A 15 9.03 14.09 5.32
N VAL A 16 9.92 14.04 6.32
CA VAL A 16 9.82 13.12 7.46
C VAL A 16 8.59 13.46 8.31
N LEU A 17 8.35 14.74 8.58
CA LEU A 17 7.15 15.17 9.33
C LEU A 17 5.86 14.77 8.59
N MET A 18 5.79 15.02 7.28
CA MET A 18 4.65 14.61 6.46
C MET A 18 4.46 13.08 6.51
N LEU A 19 5.54 12.31 6.42
CA LEU A 19 5.48 10.85 6.52
C LEU A 19 4.93 10.39 7.86
N VAL A 20 5.39 10.98 8.97
CA VAL A 20 4.88 10.68 10.32
C VAL A 20 3.39 11.00 10.43
N LEU A 21 2.96 12.14 9.88
CA LEU A 21 1.55 12.52 9.85
C LEU A 21 0.70 11.56 9.03
N ILE A 22 1.18 11.14 7.85
CA ILE A 22 0.49 10.16 7.00
C ILE A 22 0.31 8.85 7.78
N ILE A 23 1.39 8.31 8.36
CA ILE A 23 1.33 7.05 9.14
C ILE A 23 0.38 7.21 10.33
N GLY A 24 0.43 8.33 11.04
CA GLY A 24 -0.45 8.61 12.17
C GLY A 24 -1.92 8.64 11.78
N ILE A 25 -2.27 9.35 10.70
CA ILE A 25 -3.64 9.43 10.19
C ILE A 25 -4.10 8.06 9.67
N ASP A 26 -3.26 7.32 8.94
CA ASP A 26 -3.61 5.98 8.46
C ASP A 26 -3.85 5.00 9.62
N ALA A 27 -3.04 5.04 10.67
CA ALA A 27 -3.26 4.24 11.87
C ALA A 27 -4.62 4.54 12.52
N ILE A 28 -4.95 5.81 12.64
CA ILE A 28 -6.22 6.28 13.22
C ILE A 28 -7.42 5.87 12.35
N THR A 29 -7.32 6.00 11.02
CA THR A 29 -8.42 5.66 10.09
C THR A 29 -8.64 4.16 9.95
N THR A 30 -7.68 3.32 10.34
CA THR A 30 -7.80 1.85 10.26
C THR A 30 -8.97 1.31 11.08
N ILE A 31 -9.21 1.85 12.28
CA ILE A 31 -10.30 1.40 13.17
C ILE A 31 -11.70 1.69 12.58
N PRO A 32 -12.03 2.92 12.15
CA PRO A 32 -13.32 3.19 11.50
C PRO A 32 -13.52 2.40 10.21
N MET A 33 -12.46 2.18 9.43
CA MET A 33 -12.52 1.38 8.20
C MET A 33 -12.80 -0.11 8.51
N ALA A 34 -12.19 -0.68 9.54
CA ALA A 34 -12.48 -2.04 9.99
C ALA A 34 -13.93 -2.16 10.47
N ARG A 35 -14.44 -1.15 11.19
CA ARG A 35 -15.84 -1.11 11.64
C ARG A 35 -16.84 -1.09 10.47
N LEU A 36 -16.56 -0.33 9.41
CA LEU A 36 -17.41 -0.31 8.21
C LEU A 36 -17.51 -1.69 7.55
N ARG A 37 -16.40 -2.45 7.50
CA ARG A 37 -16.39 -3.83 7.00
C ARG A 37 -17.22 -4.76 7.90
N GLN A 38 -17.06 -4.64 9.22
CA GLN A 38 -17.79 -5.45 10.21
C GLN A 38 -19.29 -5.16 10.16
N GLN A 39 -19.72 -3.93 9.89
CA GLN A 39 -21.12 -3.52 9.77
C GLN A 39 -21.78 -3.98 8.46
N GLY A 40 -21.09 -4.71 7.60
CA GLY A 40 -21.61 -5.15 6.31
C GLY A 40 -21.90 -3.99 5.34
N ARG A 41 -21.12 -2.90 5.42
CA ARG A 41 -21.24 -1.72 4.54
C ARG A 41 -20.09 -1.64 3.52
N PRO A 42 -19.93 -2.65 2.64
CA PRO A 42 -18.78 -2.73 1.73
C PRO A 42 -18.73 -1.56 0.73
N TRP A 43 -19.89 -1.07 0.30
CA TRP A 43 -19.97 0.06 -0.63
C TRP A 43 -19.40 1.36 -0.05
N LYS A 44 -19.67 1.65 1.24
CA LYS A 44 -19.09 2.83 1.89
C LYS A 44 -17.59 2.68 2.06
N PHE A 45 -17.13 1.49 2.44
CA PHE A 45 -15.70 1.17 2.52
C PHE A 45 -15.01 1.35 1.17
N ALA A 46 -15.59 0.79 0.09
CA ALA A 46 -15.04 0.91 -1.26
C ALA A 46 -15.05 2.36 -1.75
N ALA A 47 -16.14 3.10 -1.57
CA ALA A 47 -16.26 4.49 -1.98
C ALA A 47 -15.21 5.40 -1.33
N ILE A 48 -14.93 5.23 -0.02
CA ILE A 48 -13.92 6.01 0.69
C ILE A 48 -12.52 5.71 0.16
N ASN A 49 -12.20 4.43 -0.11
CA ASN A 49 -10.91 4.06 -0.68
C ASN A 49 -10.77 4.59 -2.11
N ILE A 50 -11.80 4.45 -2.95
CA ILE A 50 -11.80 4.97 -4.33
C ILE A 50 -11.62 6.49 -4.31
N LEU A 51 -12.34 7.21 -3.43
CA LEU A 51 -12.19 8.65 -3.29
C LEU A 51 -10.74 9.04 -2.93
N SER A 52 -10.14 8.36 -1.96
CA SER A 52 -8.74 8.60 -1.57
C SER A 52 -7.78 8.37 -2.74
N VAL A 53 -7.99 7.29 -3.52
CA VAL A 53 -7.18 6.99 -4.72
C VAL A 53 -7.40 8.05 -5.80
N VAL A 54 -8.64 8.45 -6.07
CA VAL A 54 -8.96 9.50 -7.07
C VAL A 54 -8.30 10.83 -6.70
N VAL A 55 -8.35 11.22 -5.42
CA VAL A 55 -7.68 12.44 -4.94
C VAL A 55 -6.16 12.30 -5.11
N ASN A 56 -5.57 11.17 -4.71
CA ASN A 56 -4.14 10.95 -4.83
C ASN A 56 -3.68 10.99 -6.30
N VAL A 57 -4.34 10.23 -7.17
CA VAL A 57 -4.02 10.19 -8.61
C VAL A 57 -4.28 11.54 -9.27
N GLY A 58 -5.43 12.19 -8.97
CA GLY A 58 -5.78 13.49 -9.52
C GLY A 58 -4.75 14.57 -9.17
N LEU A 59 -4.35 14.66 -7.90
CA LEU A 59 -3.31 15.59 -7.47
C LEU A 59 -1.93 15.23 -8.05
N SER A 60 -1.61 13.92 -8.17
CA SER A 60 -0.36 13.49 -8.79
C SER A 60 -0.28 13.89 -10.26
N LEU A 61 -1.36 13.67 -11.01
CA LEU A 61 -1.45 14.09 -12.41
C LEU A 61 -1.36 15.61 -12.54
N PHE A 62 -2.02 16.35 -11.65
CA PHE A 62 -1.99 17.80 -11.66
C PHE A 62 -0.59 18.35 -11.35
N PHE A 63 0.03 17.95 -10.24
CA PHE A 63 1.31 18.51 -9.83
C PHE A 63 2.48 17.98 -10.66
N ILE A 64 2.54 16.65 -10.89
CA ILE A 64 3.71 16.01 -11.51
C ILE A 64 3.64 16.09 -13.04
N LEU A 65 2.47 15.79 -13.64
CA LEU A 65 2.35 15.81 -15.10
C LEU A 65 2.02 17.20 -15.66
N TYR A 66 1.10 17.93 -15.05
CA TYR A 66 0.69 19.23 -15.60
C TYR A 66 1.60 20.38 -15.15
N CYS A 67 1.78 20.60 -13.85
CA CYS A 67 2.56 21.74 -13.34
C CYS A 67 4.05 21.58 -13.67
N MET A 68 4.66 20.45 -13.34
CA MET A 68 6.08 20.20 -13.58
C MET A 68 6.43 20.24 -15.06
N LYS A 69 5.60 19.65 -15.94
CA LYS A 69 5.84 19.65 -17.38
C LYS A 69 5.74 21.04 -17.97
N ARG A 70 4.73 21.84 -17.61
CA ARG A 70 4.57 23.21 -18.10
C ARG A 70 5.64 24.16 -17.58
N TYR A 71 6.02 24.02 -16.32
CA TYR A 71 7.13 24.78 -15.76
C TYR A 71 8.44 24.54 -16.53
N ASN A 72 8.77 23.27 -16.79
CA ASN A 72 9.98 22.88 -17.54
C ASN A 72 9.94 23.34 -19.02
N MET A 73 8.77 23.55 -19.60
CA MET A 73 8.60 24.06 -20.97
C MET A 73 8.61 25.60 -21.05
N GLY A 74 8.78 26.32 -19.92
CA GLY A 74 8.74 27.78 -19.88
C GLY A 74 7.37 28.40 -20.16
N GLN A 75 6.30 27.59 -20.11
CA GLN A 75 4.90 28.01 -20.28
C GLN A 75 4.21 28.16 -18.91
N SER A 76 4.89 28.83 -17.97
CA SER A 76 4.32 29.06 -16.65
C SER A 76 3.23 30.11 -16.70
N ASN A 77 2.08 29.82 -16.09
CA ASN A 77 1.03 30.80 -15.81
C ASN A 77 1.15 31.24 -14.35
N ALA A 78 0.64 32.43 -14.02
CA ALA A 78 0.64 32.95 -12.64
C ALA A 78 0.13 31.97 -11.58
N LEU A 79 -0.81 31.08 -11.95
CA LEU A 79 -1.31 30.01 -11.08
C LEU A 79 -0.27 28.91 -10.83
N ILE A 80 0.53 28.57 -11.85
CA ILE A 80 1.56 27.52 -11.75
C ILE A 80 2.71 28.05 -10.87
N GLU A 81 3.11 29.31 -11.07
CA GLU A 81 4.16 29.96 -10.28
C GLU A 81 3.77 30.14 -8.81
N ALA A 82 2.47 30.33 -8.53
CA ALA A 82 1.97 30.47 -7.16
C ALA A 82 1.87 29.12 -6.41
N VAL A 83 1.69 28.00 -7.13
CA VAL A 83 1.36 26.69 -6.52
C VAL A 83 2.50 25.68 -6.67
N TYR A 84 3.37 25.87 -7.66
CA TYR A 84 4.46 24.94 -7.95
C TYR A 84 5.82 25.57 -7.66
N ASP A 85 6.52 24.99 -6.67
CA ASP A 85 7.90 25.33 -6.33
C ASP A 85 8.83 24.18 -6.77
N PRO A 86 9.72 24.38 -7.75
CA PRO A 86 10.64 23.35 -8.22
C PRO A 86 11.62 22.89 -7.13
N GLY A 87 11.87 23.69 -6.09
CA GLY A 87 12.71 23.32 -4.96
C GLY A 87 12.09 22.27 -4.05
N PHE A 88 10.76 22.12 -4.08
CA PHE A 88 10.06 21.15 -3.23
C PHE A 88 10.16 19.69 -3.74
N GLY A 89 10.48 19.48 -5.01
CA GLY A 89 10.83 18.18 -5.61
C GLY A 89 9.98 17.01 -5.17
N VAL A 90 10.61 16.02 -4.52
CA VAL A 90 9.96 14.80 -3.99
C VAL A 90 8.92 15.10 -2.89
N GLY A 91 8.99 16.27 -2.25
CA GLY A 91 8.04 16.72 -1.22
C GLY A 91 6.59 16.72 -1.72
N TYR A 92 6.35 16.97 -3.02
CA TYR A 92 5.01 16.91 -3.60
C TYR A 92 4.37 15.53 -3.46
N VAL A 93 5.14 14.45 -3.57
CA VAL A 93 4.62 13.08 -3.40
C VAL A 93 4.09 12.89 -1.99
N PHE A 94 4.82 13.37 -0.98
CA PHE A 94 4.38 13.30 0.42
C PHE A 94 3.17 14.21 0.69
N ALA A 95 3.18 15.44 0.15
CA ALA A 95 2.06 16.37 0.31
C ALA A 95 0.76 15.84 -0.31
N ILE A 96 0.84 15.23 -1.49
CA ILE A 96 -0.30 14.62 -2.20
C ILE A 96 -0.84 13.44 -1.38
N ASN A 97 0.04 12.55 -0.89
CA ASN A 97 -0.37 11.45 -0.03
C ASN A 97 -1.02 11.94 1.26
N LEU A 98 -0.44 12.97 1.89
CA LEU A 98 -1.00 13.57 3.10
C LEU A 98 -2.39 14.16 2.82
N ALA A 99 -2.58 14.87 1.71
CA ALA A 99 -3.87 15.41 1.31
C ALA A 99 -4.91 14.29 1.08
N ALA A 100 -4.55 13.23 0.37
CA ALA A 100 -5.44 12.09 0.13
C ALA A 100 -5.84 11.38 1.45
N THR A 101 -4.87 11.20 2.36
CA THR A 101 -5.12 10.60 3.68
C THR A 101 -5.96 11.52 4.57
N ALA A 102 -5.75 12.85 4.51
CA ALA A 102 -6.57 13.83 5.21
C ALA A 102 -8.02 13.82 4.70
N VAL A 103 -8.25 13.76 3.40
CA VAL A 103 -9.60 13.61 2.82
C VAL A 103 -10.28 12.34 3.32
N LYS A 104 -9.55 11.22 3.34
CA LYS A 104 -10.05 9.95 3.90
C LYS A 104 -10.47 10.11 5.37
N LEU A 105 -9.66 10.78 6.18
CA LEU A 105 -9.97 11.07 7.58
C LEU A 105 -11.24 11.93 7.70
N LEU A 106 -11.34 13.02 6.93
CA LEU A 106 -12.49 13.93 6.96
C LEU A 106 -13.80 13.22 6.61
N VAL A 107 -13.79 12.35 5.60
CA VAL A 107 -14.97 11.58 5.21
C VAL A 107 -15.35 10.52 6.26
N LEU A 108 -14.38 10.06 7.05
CA LEU A 108 -14.61 9.11 8.14
C LEU A 108 -15.09 9.77 9.44
N LEU A 109 -14.91 11.09 9.64
CA LEU A 109 -15.32 11.80 10.85
C LEU A 109 -16.76 11.53 11.28
N PRO A 110 -17.78 11.52 10.38
CA PRO A 110 -19.15 11.23 10.77
C PRO A 110 -19.37 9.78 11.23
N SER A 111 -18.46 8.89 10.87
CA SER A 111 -18.51 7.45 11.24
C SER A 111 -17.66 7.15 12.49
N TRP A 112 -17.12 8.19 13.13
CA TRP A 112 -16.26 8.06 14.31
C TRP A 112 -17.06 7.49 15.47
N PRO A 113 -16.53 6.50 16.18
CA PRO A 113 -17.19 6.04 17.40
C PRO A 113 -17.20 7.17 18.43
N SER A 114 -18.36 7.38 19.08
CA SER A 114 -18.45 8.26 20.24
C SER A 114 -17.35 7.90 21.26
N PRO A 115 -16.77 8.88 21.97
CA PRO A 115 -15.74 8.60 22.97
C PRO A 115 -16.31 7.66 24.03
N ALA A 116 -16.08 6.37 23.82
CA ALA A 116 -16.47 5.34 24.75
C ALA A 116 -15.43 5.29 25.87
N ASN A 117 -15.90 4.97 27.09
CA ASN A 117 -15.02 4.70 28.21
C ASN A 117 -13.95 3.68 27.81
N VAL A 118 -12.69 4.08 27.88
CA VAL A 118 -11.56 3.22 27.54
C VAL A 118 -11.47 2.09 28.56
N ASN A 119 -11.91 0.92 28.20
CA ASN A 119 -11.80 -0.28 29.05
C ASN A 119 -10.37 -0.83 28.95
N LYS A 120 -9.59 -0.63 30.03
CA LYS A 120 -8.18 -1.09 30.11
C LYS A 120 -8.05 -2.61 29.91
N ALA A 121 -9.01 -3.39 30.38
CA ALA A 121 -9.00 -4.85 30.19
C ALA A 121 -9.16 -5.23 28.71
N LEU A 122 -10.07 -4.55 28.01
CA LEU A 122 -10.27 -4.73 26.57
C LEU A 122 -9.01 -4.32 25.79
N MET A 123 -8.40 -3.20 26.15
CA MET A 123 -7.17 -2.72 25.51
C MET A 123 -6.03 -3.72 25.67
N ARG A 124 -5.86 -4.29 26.87
CA ARG A 124 -4.86 -5.33 27.14
C ARG A 124 -5.11 -6.60 26.31
N SER A 125 -6.36 -7.03 26.20
CA SER A 125 -6.75 -8.18 25.38
C SER A 125 -6.47 -7.95 23.89
N LEU A 126 -6.81 -6.76 23.38
CA LEU A 126 -6.53 -6.37 22.00
C LEU A 126 -5.02 -6.30 21.72
N ALA A 127 -4.22 -5.75 22.63
CA ALA A 127 -2.78 -5.70 22.51
C ALA A 127 -2.16 -7.10 22.52
N ALA A 128 -2.61 -7.99 23.41
CA ALA A 128 -2.14 -9.37 23.47
C ALA A 128 -2.46 -10.16 22.20
N PHE A 129 -3.61 -9.89 21.57
CA PHE A 129 -3.98 -10.50 20.29
C PHE A 129 -3.22 -9.87 19.11
N GLY A 130 -3.06 -8.53 19.12
CA GLY A 130 -2.45 -7.79 18.03
C GLY A 130 -0.92 -7.93 17.97
N ALA A 131 -0.24 -8.09 19.10
CA ALA A 131 1.22 -8.16 19.14
C ALA A 131 1.81 -9.31 18.30
N PRO A 132 1.35 -10.57 18.39
CA PRO A 132 1.85 -11.64 17.53
C PRO A 132 1.51 -11.41 16.05
N LEU A 133 0.35 -10.82 15.73
CA LEU A 133 -0.01 -10.47 14.37
C LEU A 133 0.88 -9.36 13.80
N MET A 134 1.27 -8.38 14.63
CA MET A 134 2.22 -7.34 14.25
C MET A 134 3.59 -7.94 13.92
N LEU A 135 4.08 -8.87 14.75
CA LEU A 135 5.36 -9.55 14.49
C LEU A 135 5.31 -10.37 13.20
N ALA A 136 4.21 -11.09 12.95
CA ALA A 136 4.00 -11.83 11.71
C ALA A 136 3.95 -10.88 10.49
N GLY A 137 3.30 -9.72 10.62
CA GLY A 137 3.27 -8.69 9.58
C GLY A 137 4.65 -8.10 9.29
N LEU A 138 5.44 -7.81 10.32
CA LEU A 138 6.83 -7.35 10.17
C LEU A 138 7.70 -8.40 9.48
N ALA A 139 7.58 -9.66 9.86
CA ALA A 139 8.30 -10.76 9.20
C ALA A 139 7.91 -10.86 7.71
N GLY A 140 6.64 -10.68 7.37
CA GLY A 140 6.17 -10.60 5.99
C GLY A 140 6.79 -9.44 5.22
N MET A 141 6.84 -8.24 5.81
CA MET A 141 7.49 -7.07 5.20
C MET A 141 8.99 -7.28 4.97
N VAL A 142 9.68 -7.86 5.94
CA VAL A 142 11.11 -8.19 5.80
C VAL A 142 11.30 -9.17 4.65
N ASN A 143 10.48 -10.23 4.59
CA ASN A 143 10.53 -11.22 3.50
C ASN A 143 10.29 -10.58 2.12
N GLU A 144 9.37 -9.62 2.00
CA GLU A 144 9.05 -8.93 0.75
C GLU A 144 10.16 -7.98 0.27
N THR A 145 10.92 -7.40 1.20
CA THR A 145 11.99 -6.42 0.88
C THR A 145 13.38 -7.03 0.89
N ALA A 146 13.59 -8.15 1.59
CA ALA A 146 14.88 -8.79 1.78
C ALA A 146 15.54 -9.17 0.45
N ASP A 147 14.77 -9.65 -0.51
CA ASP A 147 15.26 -10.06 -1.83
C ASP A 147 16.03 -8.93 -2.53
N ARG A 148 15.49 -7.73 -2.53
CA ARG A 148 16.11 -6.55 -3.17
C ARG A 148 17.36 -6.10 -2.42
N VAL A 149 17.33 -6.18 -1.10
CA VAL A 149 18.48 -5.85 -0.24
C VAL A 149 19.60 -6.85 -0.47
N ILE A 150 19.28 -8.15 -0.48
CA ILE A 150 20.24 -9.22 -0.71
C ILE A 150 20.87 -9.09 -2.11
N LEU A 151 20.06 -8.88 -3.16
CA LEU A 151 20.57 -8.66 -4.52
C LEU A 151 21.53 -7.48 -4.58
N LYS A 152 21.24 -6.38 -3.88
CA LYS A 152 22.10 -5.20 -3.87
C LYS A 152 23.48 -5.46 -3.27
N TYR A 153 23.56 -6.30 -2.24
CA TYR A 153 24.82 -6.56 -1.53
C TYR A 153 25.61 -7.77 -2.07
N LEU A 154 24.93 -8.72 -2.75
CA LEU A 154 25.58 -9.91 -3.28
C LEU A 154 26.08 -9.75 -4.72
N LEU A 155 25.51 -8.82 -5.48
CA LEU A 155 25.92 -8.60 -6.86
C LEU A 155 27.06 -7.56 -6.94
N PRO A 156 27.98 -7.69 -7.93
CA PRO A 156 29.05 -6.72 -8.17
C PRO A 156 28.49 -5.32 -8.43
N GLU A 157 29.27 -4.30 -7.99
CA GLU A 157 28.93 -2.90 -8.28
C GLU A 157 28.82 -2.66 -9.78
N GLY A 158 27.72 -2.05 -10.23
CA GLY A 158 27.39 -1.79 -11.64
C GLY A 158 26.41 -2.78 -12.29
N LEU A 159 26.33 -4.04 -11.81
CA LEU A 159 25.32 -5.01 -12.25
C LEU A 159 24.10 -5.05 -11.35
N ALA A 160 24.27 -4.70 -10.07
CA ALA A 160 23.23 -4.80 -9.05
C ALA A 160 21.98 -3.98 -9.41
N ASP A 161 22.13 -2.74 -9.85
CA ASP A 161 21.00 -1.84 -10.15
C ASP A 161 20.21 -2.33 -11.37
N ALA A 162 20.88 -2.84 -12.40
CA ALA A 162 20.24 -3.43 -13.58
C ALA A 162 19.45 -4.69 -13.21
N GLN A 163 20.06 -5.60 -12.44
CA GLN A 163 19.41 -6.84 -12.01
C GLN A 163 18.24 -6.59 -11.05
N ILE A 164 18.35 -5.62 -10.14
CA ILE A 164 17.24 -5.19 -9.29
C ILE A 164 16.10 -4.59 -10.14
N GLY A 165 16.44 -3.87 -11.20
CA GLY A 165 15.46 -3.36 -12.17
C GLY A 165 14.68 -4.47 -12.87
N ILE A 166 15.37 -5.50 -13.37
CA ILE A 166 14.79 -6.69 -14.02
C ILE A 166 13.90 -7.45 -13.01
N TYR A 167 14.44 -7.73 -11.83
CA TYR A 167 13.69 -8.39 -10.76
C TYR A 167 12.41 -7.61 -10.39
N GLY A 168 12.51 -6.28 -10.27
CA GLY A 168 11.37 -5.41 -9.99
C GLY A 168 10.32 -5.41 -11.11
N ALA A 169 10.74 -5.55 -12.37
CA ALA A 169 9.84 -5.67 -13.51
C ALA A 169 9.08 -7.01 -13.50
N CYS A 170 9.78 -8.13 -13.25
CA CYS A 170 9.17 -9.44 -13.09
C CYS A 170 8.23 -9.49 -11.87
N TYR A 171 8.62 -8.82 -10.77
CA TYR A 171 7.79 -8.73 -9.56
C TYR A 171 6.44 -8.04 -9.82
N LYS A 172 6.37 -7.09 -10.77
CA LYS A 172 5.10 -6.45 -11.14
C LYS A 172 4.06 -7.44 -11.67
N LEU A 173 4.48 -8.53 -12.32
CA LEU A 173 3.56 -9.60 -12.75
C LEU A 173 3.04 -10.38 -11.55
N ALA A 174 3.89 -10.64 -10.56
CA ALA A 174 3.47 -11.30 -9.31
C ALA A 174 2.48 -10.45 -8.50
N VAL A 175 2.53 -9.12 -8.60
CA VAL A 175 1.59 -8.21 -7.93
C VAL A 175 0.14 -8.48 -8.33
N LEU A 176 -0.14 -8.93 -9.55
CA LEU A 176 -1.50 -9.29 -9.98
C LEU A 176 -2.08 -10.44 -9.12
N ILE A 177 -1.26 -11.46 -8.84
CA ILE A 177 -1.66 -12.57 -7.97
C ILE A 177 -1.82 -12.07 -6.52
N THR A 178 -0.93 -11.20 -6.07
CA THR A 178 -0.99 -10.59 -4.74
C THR A 178 -2.27 -9.78 -4.54
N LEU A 179 -2.72 -9.02 -5.54
CA LEU A 179 -4.00 -8.30 -5.50
C LEU A 179 -5.19 -9.24 -5.34
N PHE A 180 -5.19 -10.37 -6.06
CA PHE A 180 -6.22 -11.40 -5.91
C PHE A 180 -6.22 -11.99 -4.48
N ILE A 181 -5.04 -12.33 -3.94
CA ILE A 181 -4.89 -12.82 -2.57
C ILE A 181 -5.41 -11.80 -1.56
N GLN A 182 -5.10 -10.52 -1.73
CA GLN A 182 -5.57 -9.46 -0.83
C GLN A 182 -7.09 -9.27 -0.91
N ALA A 183 -7.67 -9.29 -2.11
CA ALA A 183 -9.12 -9.21 -2.30
C ALA A 183 -9.83 -10.40 -1.64
N PHE A 184 -9.32 -11.61 -1.83
CA PHE A 184 -9.82 -12.81 -1.15
C PHE A 184 -9.74 -12.66 0.37
N ARG A 185 -8.59 -12.26 0.90
CA ARG A 185 -8.37 -12.07 2.34
C ARG A 185 -9.35 -11.08 2.95
N MET A 186 -9.61 -9.95 2.27
CA MET A 186 -10.57 -8.95 2.73
C MET A 186 -12.01 -9.50 2.90
N GLY A 187 -12.42 -10.44 2.04
CA GLY A 187 -13.72 -11.10 2.14
C GLY A 187 -13.72 -12.31 3.08
N ALA A 188 -12.62 -13.06 3.07
CA ALA A 188 -12.50 -14.32 3.84
C ALA A 188 -12.34 -14.07 5.35
N GLU A 189 -11.62 -13.04 5.78
CA GLU A 189 -11.41 -12.73 7.19
C GLU A 189 -12.73 -12.58 7.97
N PRO A 190 -13.68 -11.71 7.60
CA PRO A 190 -14.93 -11.58 8.33
C PRO A 190 -15.80 -12.84 8.24
N PHE A 191 -15.75 -13.56 7.12
CA PHE A 191 -16.45 -14.83 6.95
C PHE A 191 -15.93 -15.90 7.92
N PHE A 192 -14.62 -16.09 8.01
CA PHE A 192 -14.01 -17.06 8.91
C PHE A 192 -14.33 -16.75 10.38
N PHE A 193 -14.27 -15.47 10.78
CA PHE A 193 -14.60 -15.08 12.15
C PHE A 193 -16.08 -15.30 12.48
N SER A 194 -17.00 -15.06 11.56
CA SER A 194 -18.44 -15.24 11.79
C SER A 194 -18.83 -16.71 11.90
N HIS A 195 -18.20 -17.60 11.11
CA HIS A 195 -18.53 -19.04 11.05
C HIS A 195 -17.62 -19.91 11.94
N ALA A 196 -16.66 -19.31 12.67
CA ALA A 196 -15.70 -20.06 13.49
C ALA A 196 -16.33 -20.95 14.58
N LYS A 197 -17.55 -20.61 15.04
CA LYS A 197 -18.27 -21.32 16.10
C LYS A 197 -19.24 -22.38 15.57
N GLU A 198 -19.39 -22.54 14.27
CA GLU A 198 -20.28 -23.53 13.68
C GLU A 198 -19.68 -24.94 13.75
N LYS A 199 -20.56 -25.95 13.89
CA LYS A 199 -20.15 -27.38 14.02
C LYS A 199 -19.30 -27.87 12.84
N ASN A 200 -19.56 -27.37 11.62
CA ASN A 200 -18.90 -27.78 10.37
C ASN A 200 -17.86 -26.74 9.87
N SER A 201 -17.40 -25.82 10.75
CA SER A 201 -16.49 -24.76 10.38
C SER A 201 -15.20 -25.27 9.71
N ARG A 202 -14.62 -26.36 10.22
CA ARG A 202 -13.39 -26.97 9.67
C ARG A 202 -13.57 -27.47 8.23
N GLU A 203 -14.67 -28.12 7.93
CA GLU A 203 -14.94 -28.66 6.59
C GLU A 203 -15.20 -27.52 5.60
N THR A 204 -15.99 -26.53 6.02
CA THR A 204 -16.24 -25.31 5.22
C THR A 204 -14.95 -24.56 4.92
N PHE A 205 -14.09 -24.37 5.92
CA PHE A 205 -12.81 -23.68 5.75
C PHE A 205 -11.86 -24.47 4.85
N ALA A 206 -11.78 -25.79 5.01
CA ALA A 206 -10.97 -26.65 4.14
C ALA A 206 -11.44 -26.57 2.68
N ARG A 207 -12.75 -26.59 2.43
CA ARG A 207 -13.30 -26.47 1.07
C ARG A 207 -12.95 -25.12 0.44
N ILE A 208 -13.11 -24.01 1.18
CA ILE A 208 -12.75 -22.68 0.69
C ILE A 208 -11.27 -22.59 0.40
N MET A 209 -10.41 -23.10 1.29
CA MET A 209 -8.97 -23.11 1.08
C MET A 209 -8.55 -23.94 -0.13
N ASN A 210 -9.18 -25.11 -0.34
CA ASN A 210 -8.89 -25.92 -1.52
C ASN A 210 -9.22 -25.20 -2.83
N VAL A 211 -10.38 -24.53 -2.89
CA VAL A 211 -10.78 -23.72 -4.04
C VAL A 211 -9.80 -22.55 -4.23
N PHE A 212 -9.44 -21.86 -3.16
CA PHE A 212 -8.48 -20.75 -3.20
C PHE A 212 -7.12 -21.19 -3.72
N VAL A 213 -6.58 -22.30 -3.21
CA VAL A 213 -5.30 -22.86 -3.69
C VAL A 213 -5.39 -23.26 -5.17
N ALA A 214 -6.51 -23.93 -5.57
CA ALA A 214 -6.71 -24.31 -6.96
C ALA A 214 -6.73 -23.09 -7.90
N VAL A 215 -7.38 -22.00 -7.51
CA VAL A 215 -7.41 -20.74 -8.28
C VAL A 215 -6.01 -20.11 -8.35
N CYS A 216 -5.29 -20.03 -7.24
CA CYS A 216 -3.92 -19.51 -7.21
C CYS A 216 -2.98 -20.33 -8.11
N MET A 217 -3.05 -21.67 -8.04
CA MET A 217 -2.25 -22.55 -8.89
C MET A 217 -2.62 -22.42 -10.36
N SER A 218 -3.90 -22.27 -10.68
CA SER A 218 -4.35 -22.03 -12.05
C SER A 218 -3.85 -20.69 -12.59
N ALA A 219 -3.88 -19.64 -11.77
CA ALA A 219 -3.33 -18.34 -12.13
C ALA A 219 -1.81 -18.41 -12.36
N PHE A 220 -1.08 -19.11 -11.49
CA PHE A 220 0.35 -19.36 -11.67
C PHE A 220 0.65 -20.08 -12.98
N LEU A 221 -0.05 -21.18 -13.26
CA LEU A 221 0.08 -21.93 -14.50
C LEU A 221 -0.24 -21.07 -15.73
N CYS A 222 -1.28 -20.25 -15.65
CA CYS A 222 -1.66 -19.33 -16.73
C CYS A 222 -0.52 -18.35 -17.03
N VAL A 223 0.08 -17.73 -16.00
CA VAL A 223 1.21 -16.81 -16.18
C VAL A 223 2.41 -17.54 -16.78
N MET A 224 2.72 -18.77 -16.32
CA MET A 224 3.87 -19.55 -16.81
C MET A 224 3.68 -20.02 -18.27
N LEU A 225 2.48 -20.45 -18.64
CA LEU A 225 2.17 -20.90 -20.00
C LEU A 225 2.13 -19.76 -21.02
N PHE A 226 1.71 -18.58 -20.57
CA PHE A 226 1.57 -17.39 -21.42
C PHE A 226 2.61 -16.32 -21.10
N LEU A 227 3.81 -16.72 -20.66
CA LEU A 227 4.86 -15.79 -20.26
C LEU A 227 5.19 -14.78 -21.37
N ASP A 228 5.21 -15.23 -22.64
CA ASP A 228 5.49 -14.37 -23.79
C ASP A 228 4.43 -13.28 -23.98
N LEU A 229 3.17 -13.56 -23.63
CA LEU A 229 2.11 -12.56 -23.64
C LEU A 229 2.29 -11.57 -22.49
N PHE A 230 2.71 -12.04 -21.32
CA PHE A 230 2.91 -11.19 -20.13
C PHE A 230 4.16 -10.30 -20.25
N LYS A 231 5.16 -10.66 -21.05
CA LYS A 231 6.31 -9.81 -21.38
C LYS A 231 5.88 -8.45 -21.95
N TRP A 232 4.79 -8.41 -22.72
CA TRP A 232 4.25 -7.18 -23.31
C TRP A 232 3.79 -6.15 -22.25
N PHE A 233 3.52 -6.58 -21.04
CA PHE A 233 3.22 -5.67 -19.92
C PHE A 233 4.46 -4.97 -19.36
N ILE A 234 5.66 -5.41 -19.75
CA ILE A 234 6.93 -4.80 -19.36
C ILE A 234 7.38 -3.91 -20.52
N PRO A 235 7.29 -2.56 -20.38
CA PRO A 235 7.49 -1.65 -21.51
C PRO A 235 8.96 -1.51 -21.97
N ASN A 236 9.91 -2.13 -21.28
CA ASN A 236 11.34 -2.02 -21.60
C ASN A 236 11.86 -3.34 -22.20
N GLU A 237 12.21 -3.32 -23.48
CA GLU A 237 12.72 -4.47 -24.22
C GLU A 237 14.01 -5.07 -23.62
N ALA A 238 14.81 -4.24 -22.93
CA ALA A 238 16.02 -4.71 -22.24
C ALA A 238 15.72 -5.71 -21.08
N PHE A 239 14.46 -5.90 -20.72
CA PHE A 239 14.03 -6.84 -19.68
C PHE A 239 13.39 -8.11 -20.24
N HIS A 240 13.46 -8.32 -21.57
CA HIS A 240 12.88 -9.46 -22.27
C HIS A 240 13.89 -10.61 -22.54
N GLU A 241 15.19 -10.37 -22.22
CA GLU A 241 16.26 -11.37 -22.36
C GLU A 241 16.28 -12.42 -21.24
#